data_a1cc1931192bee32039c62e01913348f
#
_entry.id   a1cc1931192bee32039c62e01913348f
#
_cell.length_a   1.000
_cell.length_b   1.000
_cell.length_c   1.000
_cell.angle_alpha   90.00
_cell.angle_beta   90.00
_cell.angle_gamma   90.00
#
_symmetry.space_group_name_H-M   'P 1'
#
loop_
_entity.id
_entity.type
_entity.pdbx_description
1 polymer ?
#
loop_
_entity_poly.entity_id
_entity_poly.type
_entity_poly.pdbx_seq_one_letter_code
_entity_poly.pdbx_strand_id
1 'polypeptide(L)'
;MAGNGAPDLAALDTPRGGRSASAPAEPDPRPLLDGSTAILAVSGLNQYYGGSHILRNLAFEARLGEVTVVLGRNGVGKTTLLKSLMGAVPVDAGTVRLDGVDITRATPYERVRRGIGYVPQGREIFGRLTVEDNLLMGLASKPGGTAIPAELFELFPVLAQMIKRRGGDLSGGQQQQLAIARALAAGPKLLMLDEPTEGIQPSIIKDIGRVIRMLADRKTMAIVLVEQYYDFAEELADQYLVMERGEVVMRGRGKDMEADGVRQKMSI
;
A
#
# COMPACT_ATOMS: atom_id res chain seq x y z
N MET A 1 -66.63 10.59 -51.12
CA MET A 1 -65.70 11.67 -50.90
C MET A 1 -65.19 11.61 -49.44
N ALA A 2 -63.97 11.26 -49.30
CA ALA A 2 -63.35 10.93 -48.03
C ALA A 2 -62.85 12.18 -47.31
N GLY A 3 -63.09 12.27 -46.02
CA GLY A 3 -62.50 13.27 -45.14
C GLY A 3 -61.69 12.55 -44.09
N ASN A 4 -60.32 12.61 -44.20
CA ASN A 4 -59.40 12.12 -43.24
C ASN A 4 -59.29 13.11 -42.11
N GLY A 5 -59.69 12.72 -40.87
CA GLY A 5 -59.38 13.38 -39.64
C GLY A 5 -58.11 12.75 -39.01
N ALA A 6 -57.05 13.52 -38.90
CA ALA A 6 -55.85 13.13 -38.14
C ALA A 6 -56.12 13.20 -36.63
N PRO A 7 -55.61 12.28 -35.82
CA PRO A 7 -55.73 12.36 -34.37
C PRO A 7 -54.72 13.33 -33.76
N ASP A 8 -55.25 14.09 -32.85
CA ASP A 8 -54.57 15.07 -31.99
C ASP A 8 -53.54 14.36 -31.06
N LEU A 9 -52.26 14.72 -31.18
CA LEU A 9 -51.13 14.22 -30.40
C LEU A 9 -50.67 15.27 -29.33
N ALA A 10 -51.60 15.74 -28.53
CA ALA A 10 -51.30 16.66 -27.45
C ALA A 10 -51.78 16.08 -26.12
N ALA A 11 -51.01 15.18 -25.50
CA ALA A 11 -51.01 14.93 -24.05
C ALA A 11 -50.17 13.71 -23.69
N LEU A 12 -48.87 13.85 -23.47
CA LEU A 12 -48.06 12.97 -22.58
C LEU A 12 -46.69 13.62 -22.36
N ASP A 13 -46.69 14.75 -21.65
CA ASP A 13 -45.45 15.28 -21.11
C ASP A 13 -45.57 15.34 -19.57
N THR A 14 -45.30 14.20 -18.94
CA THR A 14 -45.02 14.15 -17.50
C THR A 14 -43.52 14.06 -17.30
N PRO A 15 -42.89 15.03 -16.67
CA PRO A 15 -41.47 14.95 -16.35
C PRO A 15 -41.24 13.85 -15.31
N ARG A 16 -40.55 12.79 -15.72
CA ARG A 16 -40.01 11.76 -14.81
C ARG A 16 -39.06 12.44 -13.85
N GLY A 17 -39.40 12.37 -12.58
CA GLY A 17 -38.61 12.88 -11.47
C GLY A 17 -37.15 12.49 -11.57
N GLY A 18 -36.31 13.48 -11.72
CA GLY A 18 -34.87 13.34 -11.62
C GLY A 18 -34.52 12.80 -10.22
N ARG A 19 -33.94 11.60 -10.19
CA ARG A 19 -33.24 11.15 -9.00
C ARG A 19 -32.08 12.10 -8.80
N SER A 20 -32.19 12.93 -7.79
CA SER A 20 -31.05 13.69 -7.24
C SER A 20 -29.95 12.70 -6.95
N ALA A 21 -28.88 12.72 -7.74
CA ALA A 21 -27.64 12.10 -7.36
C ALA A 21 -27.16 12.83 -6.11
N SER A 22 -27.20 12.16 -4.97
CA SER A 22 -26.57 12.66 -3.75
C SER A 22 -25.10 12.94 -4.09
N ALA A 23 -24.68 14.17 -3.86
CA ALA A 23 -23.28 14.55 -3.94
C ALA A 23 -22.45 13.55 -3.13
N PRO A 24 -21.26 13.13 -3.63
CA PRO A 24 -20.38 12.26 -2.85
C PRO A 24 -20.11 12.95 -1.51
N ALA A 25 -20.29 12.19 -0.42
CA ALA A 25 -19.96 12.67 0.92
C ALA A 25 -18.51 13.18 0.91
N GLU A 26 -18.31 14.41 1.35
CA GLU A 26 -16.95 14.95 1.55
C GLU A 26 -16.18 14.00 2.47
N PRO A 27 -14.92 13.68 2.15
CA PRO A 27 -14.10 12.85 3.02
C PRO A 27 -14.00 13.53 4.37
N ASP A 28 -14.33 12.81 5.44
CA ASP A 28 -14.21 13.30 6.81
C ASP A 28 -12.77 13.80 7.07
N PRO A 29 -12.54 15.10 7.20
CA PRO A 29 -11.20 15.67 7.29
C PRO A 29 -10.70 15.66 8.74
N ARG A 30 -11.04 14.64 9.55
CA ARG A 30 -10.44 14.56 10.87
C ARG A 30 -8.95 14.26 10.72
N PRO A 31 -8.04 15.25 10.85
CA PRO A 31 -6.63 14.98 10.92
C PRO A 31 -6.41 14.17 12.19
N LEU A 32 -5.74 13.03 12.07
CA LEU A 32 -5.16 12.36 13.22
C LEU A 32 -3.99 13.24 13.70
N LEU A 33 -4.32 14.30 14.47
CA LEU A 33 -3.41 15.37 14.84
C LEU A 33 -2.54 14.94 16.02
N ASP A 34 -1.31 14.65 15.71
CA ASP A 34 -0.19 14.94 16.59
C ASP A 34 0.95 15.42 15.68
N GLY A 35 1.68 16.45 15.97
CA GLY A 35 2.62 17.18 15.12
C GLY A 35 3.71 16.37 14.36
N SER A 36 3.46 15.11 14.01
CA SER A 36 4.33 14.28 13.18
C SER A 36 4.11 14.59 11.68
N THR A 37 5.19 14.62 10.92
CA THR A 37 5.15 14.98 9.50
C THR A 37 4.66 13.81 8.65
N ALA A 38 3.54 13.99 7.93
CA ALA A 38 3.07 13.03 6.95
C ALA A 38 4.07 12.94 5.79
N ILE A 39 4.62 11.75 5.55
CA ILE A 39 5.49 11.48 4.40
C ILE A 39 4.67 11.09 3.19
N LEU A 40 3.62 10.31 3.38
CA LEU A 40 2.65 9.98 2.33
C LEU A 40 1.31 10.62 2.67
N ALA A 41 0.73 11.35 1.73
CA ALA A 41 -0.64 11.82 1.80
C ALA A 41 -1.40 11.39 0.54
N VAL A 42 -2.51 10.69 0.75
CA VAL A 42 -3.42 10.19 -0.29
C VAL A 42 -4.77 10.85 -0.10
N SER A 43 -5.33 11.44 -1.16
CA SER A 43 -6.61 12.13 -1.09
C SER A 43 -7.47 11.80 -2.32
N GLY A 44 -8.69 11.31 -2.07
CA GLY A 44 -9.69 11.07 -3.11
C GLY A 44 -9.27 10.09 -4.18
N LEU A 45 -8.42 9.10 -3.83
CA LEU A 45 -7.83 8.18 -4.79
C LEU A 45 -8.89 7.26 -5.39
N ASN A 46 -9.03 7.30 -6.71
CA ASN A 46 -9.90 6.42 -7.48
C ASN A 46 -9.10 5.69 -8.55
N GLN A 47 -9.38 4.40 -8.72
CA GLN A 47 -8.72 3.58 -9.73
C GLN A 47 -9.70 2.58 -10.33
N TYR A 48 -9.60 2.38 -11.66
CA TYR A 48 -10.45 1.47 -12.42
C TYR A 48 -9.61 0.48 -13.22
N TYR A 49 -10.10 -0.76 -13.35
CA TYR A 49 -9.66 -1.70 -14.38
C TYR A 49 -10.79 -1.85 -15.39
N GLY A 50 -10.66 -1.22 -16.56
CA GLY A 50 -11.76 -1.12 -17.52
C GLY A 50 -12.98 -0.46 -16.88
N GLY A 51 -14.12 -1.16 -16.86
CA GLY A 51 -15.36 -0.67 -16.22
C GLY A 51 -15.45 -0.94 -14.71
N SER A 52 -14.48 -1.64 -14.11
CA SER A 52 -14.55 -2.04 -12.70
C SER A 52 -13.87 -1.01 -11.81
N HIS A 53 -14.64 -0.37 -10.92
CA HIS A 53 -14.15 0.58 -9.94
C HIS A 53 -13.53 -0.15 -8.74
N ILE A 54 -12.21 -0.19 -8.65
CA ILE A 54 -11.47 -0.98 -7.67
C ILE A 54 -11.15 -0.18 -6.41
N LEU A 55 -10.64 1.06 -6.55
CA LEU A 55 -10.40 1.95 -5.41
C LEU A 55 -11.36 3.12 -5.48
N ARG A 56 -12.01 3.41 -4.36
CA ARG A 56 -13.13 4.35 -4.30
C ARG A 56 -12.87 5.42 -3.26
N ASN A 57 -12.48 6.60 -3.72
CA ASN A 57 -12.30 7.80 -2.90
C ASN A 57 -11.42 7.56 -1.66
N LEU A 58 -10.32 6.79 -1.81
CA LEU A 58 -9.43 6.50 -0.68
C LEU A 58 -8.68 7.75 -0.25
N ALA A 59 -8.61 7.96 1.08
CA ALA A 59 -7.84 9.02 1.69
C ALA A 59 -7.19 8.54 2.99
N PHE A 60 -5.87 8.74 3.12
CA PHE A 60 -5.12 8.45 4.35
C PHE A 60 -3.73 9.09 4.30
N GLU A 61 -3.05 9.06 5.44
CA GLU A 61 -1.67 9.52 5.58
C GLU A 61 -0.82 8.42 6.18
N ALA A 62 0.49 8.40 5.83
CA ALA A 62 1.50 7.63 6.54
C ALA A 62 2.62 8.57 7.02
N ARG A 63 3.03 8.40 8.28
CA ARG A 63 3.88 9.35 8.99
C ARG A 63 5.23 8.75 9.33
N LEU A 64 6.26 9.60 9.45
CA LEU A 64 7.58 9.17 9.90
C LEU A 64 7.49 8.50 11.27
N GLY A 65 8.14 7.36 11.40
CA GLY A 65 8.19 6.60 12.65
C GLY A 65 6.92 5.83 12.96
N GLU A 66 5.95 5.78 12.05
CA GLU A 66 4.71 5.04 12.24
C GLU A 66 4.56 3.90 11.21
N VAL A 67 3.95 2.83 11.66
CA VAL A 67 3.44 1.73 10.81
C VAL A 67 1.94 1.96 10.59
N THR A 68 1.58 2.33 9.36
CA THR A 68 0.18 2.42 8.92
C THR A 68 -0.22 1.08 8.32
N VAL A 69 -1.06 0.34 9.02
CA VAL A 69 -1.54 -0.97 8.55
C VAL A 69 -2.81 -0.81 7.74
N VAL A 70 -2.86 -1.43 6.57
CA VAL A 70 -4.04 -1.52 5.72
C VAL A 70 -4.54 -2.95 5.74
N LEU A 71 -5.61 -3.19 6.48
CA LEU A 71 -6.25 -4.49 6.64
C LEU A 71 -7.39 -4.69 5.64
N GLY A 72 -7.65 -5.92 5.27
CA GLY A 72 -8.79 -6.30 4.46
C GLY A 72 -8.63 -7.70 3.89
N ARG A 73 -9.74 -8.27 3.44
CA ARG A 73 -9.78 -9.61 2.84
C ARG A 73 -9.14 -9.59 1.44
N ASN A 74 -8.94 -10.78 0.88
CA ASN A 74 -8.45 -10.89 -0.50
C ASN A 74 -9.46 -10.28 -1.48
N GLY A 75 -8.95 -9.58 -2.49
CA GLY A 75 -9.76 -8.98 -3.55
C GLY A 75 -10.41 -7.62 -3.20
N VAL A 76 -10.20 -7.05 -1.99
CA VAL A 76 -10.79 -5.75 -1.64
C VAL A 76 -10.05 -4.54 -2.24
N GLY A 77 -8.90 -4.74 -2.91
CA GLY A 77 -8.15 -3.67 -3.58
C GLY A 77 -6.80 -3.30 -2.93
N LYS A 78 -6.32 -4.01 -1.89
CA LYS A 78 -5.08 -3.69 -1.16
C LYS A 78 -3.84 -3.63 -2.07
N THR A 79 -3.59 -4.68 -2.84
CA THR A 79 -2.47 -4.72 -3.80
C THR A 79 -2.63 -3.66 -4.89
N THR A 80 -3.87 -3.37 -5.34
CA THR A 80 -4.13 -2.28 -6.29
C THR A 80 -3.78 -0.93 -5.69
N LEU A 81 -4.08 -0.71 -4.40
CA LEU A 81 -3.66 0.50 -3.70
C LEU A 81 -2.13 0.66 -3.75
N LEU A 82 -1.36 -0.36 -3.33
CA LEU A 82 0.10 -0.27 -3.36
C LEU A 82 0.65 -0.09 -4.78
N LYS A 83 0.09 -0.77 -5.79
CA LYS A 83 0.45 -0.57 -7.19
C LYS A 83 0.15 0.84 -7.69
N SER A 84 -0.97 1.44 -7.26
CA SER A 84 -1.30 2.84 -7.57
C SER A 84 -0.33 3.81 -6.88
N LEU A 85 0.01 3.57 -5.61
CA LEU A 85 1.01 4.35 -4.88
C LEU A 85 2.41 4.20 -5.47
N MET A 86 2.72 3.05 -6.06
CA MET A 86 3.98 2.82 -6.77
C MET A 86 3.98 3.41 -8.19
N GLY A 87 2.82 3.79 -8.74
CA GLY A 87 2.67 4.27 -10.11
C GLY A 87 2.72 3.16 -11.16
N ALA A 88 2.63 1.90 -10.74
CA ALA A 88 2.55 0.74 -11.62
C ALA A 88 1.16 0.60 -12.27
N VAL A 89 0.14 1.19 -11.65
CA VAL A 89 -1.23 1.33 -12.19
C VAL A 89 -1.60 2.81 -12.19
N PRO A 90 -2.25 3.30 -13.25
CA PRO A 90 -2.68 4.69 -13.31
C PRO A 90 -3.74 5.00 -12.25
N VAL A 91 -3.74 6.24 -11.77
CA VAL A 91 -4.76 6.81 -10.91
C VAL A 91 -5.71 7.62 -11.77
N ASP A 92 -7.01 7.34 -11.69
CA ASP A 92 -8.04 7.99 -12.51
C ASP A 92 -8.44 9.35 -11.89
N ALA A 93 -8.53 9.43 -10.56
CA ALA A 93 -8.80 10.66 -9.82
C ALA A 93 -8.13 10.64 -8.44
N GLY A 94 -7.99 11.81 -7.85
CA GLY A 94 -7.34 12.01 -6.55
C GLY A 94 -5.87 12.41 -6.68
N THR A 95 -5.20 12.51 -5.54
CA THR A 95 -3.80 12.93 -5.45
C THR A 95 -2.99 12.02 -4.54
N VAL A 96 -1.73 11.81 -4.90
CA VAL A 96 -0.71 11.12 -4.09
C VAL A 96 0.45 12.09 -3.91
N ARG A 97 0.76 12.43 -2.65
CA ARG A 97 1.91 13.28 -2.31
C ARG A 97 2.91 12.51 -1.48
N LEU A 98 4.18 12.67 -1.79
CA LEU A 98 5.30 12.14 -1.03
C LEU A 98 6.18 13.30 -0.56
N ASP A 99 6.36 13.43 0.75
CA ASP A 99 7.15 14.51 1.36
C ASP A 99 6.70 15.91 0.82
N GLY A 100 5.38 16.12 0.78
CA GLY A 100 4.75 17.34 0.26
C GLY A 100 4.73 17.50 -1.26
N VAL A 101 5.45 16.67 -2.01
CA VAL A 101 5.54 16.74 -3.48
C VAL A 101 4.47 15.88 -4.12
N ASP A 102 3.71 16.42 -5.05
CA ASP A 102 2.74 15.65 -5.84
C ASP A 102 3.47 14.67 -6.77
N ILE A 103 3.17 13.39 -6.59
CA ILE A 103 3.72 12.29 -7.38
C ILE A 103 2.63 11.51 -8.14
N THR A 104 1.41 12.04 -8.21
CA THR A 104 0.26 11.35 -8.79
C THR A 104 0.53 10.81 -10.20
N ARG A 105 1.22 11.60 -11.02
CA ARG A 105 1.58 11.25 -12.41
C ARG A 105 3.03 10.76 -12.58
N ALA A 106 3.82 10.70 -11.49
CA ALA A 106 5.20 10.26 -11.55
C ALA A 106 5.30 8.77 -11.89
N THR A 107 6.29 8.41 -12.69
CA THR A 107 6.61 7.01 -13.04
C THR A 107 7.11 6.23 -11.83
N PRO A 108 7.06 4.87 -11.84
CA PRO A 108 7.64 4.05 -10.76
C PRO A 108 9.10 4.40 -10.48
N TYR A 109 9.91 4.62 -11.51
CA TYR A 109 11.31 4.99 -11.38
C TYR A 109 11.50 6.32 -10.64
N GLU A 110 10.72 7.34 -10.98
CA GLU A 110 10.76 8.64 -10.28
C GLU A 110 10.34 8.52 -8.82
N ARG A 111 9.35 7.67 -8.52
CA ARG A 111 8.89 7.42 -7.13
C ARG A 111 9.97 6.72 -6.31
N VAL A 112 10.67 5.73 -6.86
CA VAL A 112 11.82 5.09 -6.20
C VAL A 112 12.93 6.10 -5.93
N ARG A 113 13.27 6.94 -6.90
CA ARG A 113 14.28 8.00 -6.71
C ARG A 113 13.90 9.02 -5.65
N ARG A 114 12.61 9.23 -5.41
CA ARG A 114 12.09 10.10 -4.35
C ARG A 114 12.04 9.43 -2.98
N GLY A 115 12.37 8.14 -2.90
CA GLY A 115 12.49 7.41 -1.64
C GLY A 115 11.31 6.49 -1.32
N ILE A 116 10.64 5.91 -2.31
CA ILE A 116 9.70 4.81 -2.09
C ILE A 116 10.44 3.47 -2.24
N GLY A 117 10.36 2.61 -1.22
CA GLY A 117 10.70 1.19 -1.29
C GLY A 117 9.42 0.37 -1.33
N TYR A 118 9.39 -0.67 -2.17
CA TYR A 118 8.21 -1.53 -2.32
C TYR A 118 8.59 -3.00 -2.34
N VAL A 119 7.94 -3.79 -1.53
CA VAL A 119 8.01 -5.25 -1.50
C VAL A 119 6.65 -5.78 -1.93
N PRO A 120 6.50 -6.30 -3.15
CA PRO A 120 5.25 -6.85 -3.65
C PRO A 120 4.92 -8.20 -3.01
N GLN A 121 3.65 -8.59 -3.07
CA GLN A 121 3.19 -9.94 -2.78
C GLN A 121 3.97 -10.94 -3.65
N GLY A 122 4.36 -12.08 -3.08
CA GLY A 122 5.17 -13.08 -3.79
C GLY A 122 6.66 -12.75 -3.86
N ARG A 123 7.13 -11.69 -3.15
CA ARG A 123 8.55 -11.33 -2.95
C ARG A 123 9.25 -10.77 -4.20
N GLU A 124 9.00 -11.31 -5.40
CA GLU A 124 9.57 -10.90 -6.69
C GLU A 124 11.10 -10.72 -6.66
N ILE A 125 11.83 -11.65 -6.00
CA ILE A 125 13.28 -11.68 -6.04
C ILE A 125 13.78 -12.16 -7.40
N PHE A 126 15.00 -11.79 -7.76
CA PHE A 126 15.68 -12.31 -8.94
C PHE A 126 16.30 -13.68 -8.61
N GLY A 127 15.53 -14.76 -8.79
CA GLY A 127 15.92 -16.10 -8.35
C GLY A 127 17.20 -16.64 -8.99
N ARG A 128 17.57 -16.19 -10.18
CA ARG A 128 18.81 -16.59 -10.87
C ARG A 128 20.05 -15.79 -10.43
N LEU A 129 19.85 -14.63 -9.83
CA LEU A 129 20.91 -13.78 -9.29
C LEU A 129 21.27 -14.22 -7.87
N THR A 130 22.49 -13.91 -7.45
CA THR A 130 22.94 -14.11 -6.07
C THR A 130 22.20 -13.18 -5.09
N VAL A 131 22.32 -13.42 -3.78
CA VAL A 131 21.87 -12.49 -2.74
C VAL A 131 22.53 -11.13 -2.94
N GLU A 132 23.84 -11.09 -3.16
CA GLU A 132 24.60 -9.88 -3.43
C GLU A 132 24.03 -9.09 -4.63
N ASP A 133 23.83 -9.77 -5.77
CA ASP A 133 23.30 -9.14 -6.98
C ASP A 133 21.87 -8.59 -6.75
N ASN A 134 21.02 -9.33 -6.02
CA ASN A 134 19.69 -8.86 -5.64
C ASN A 134 19.75 -7.57 -4.82
N LEU A 135 20.68 -7.48 -3.86
CA LEU A 135 20.87 -6.27 -3.05
C LEU A 135 21.41 -5.11 -3.89
N LEU A 136 22.36 -5.38 -4.81
CA LEU A 136 22.88 -4.39 -5.76
C LEU A 136 21.77 -3.87 -6.69
N MET A 137 20.82 -4.71 -7.12
CA MET A 137 19.65 -4.26 -7.89
C MET A 137 18.79 -3.26 -7.10
N GLY A 138 18.73 -3.39 -5.77
CA GLY A 138 18.06 -2.40 -4.89
C GLY A 138 18.72 -1.02 -4.93
N LEU A 139 19.99 -0.93 -5.32
CA LEU A 139 20.77 0.31 -5.45
C LEU A 139 20.69 0.92 -6.85
N ALA A 140 19.93 0.38 -7.79
CA ALA A 140 19.88 0.85 -9.19
C ALA A 140 19.48 2.34 -9.33
N SER A 141 18.81 2.93 -8.33
CA SER A 141 18.49 4.36 -8.31
C SER A 141 19.59 5.26 -7.74
N LYS A 142 20.67 4.68 -7.21
CA LYS A 142 21.81 5.37 -6.61
C LYS A 142 22.97 5.52 -7.62
N PRO A 143 23.94 6.40 -7.35
CA PRO A 143 25.14 6.51 -8.18
C PRO A 143 25.85 5.15 -8.32
N GLY A 144 26.44 4.92 -9.49
CA GLY A 144 27.21 3.70 -9.74
C GLY A 144 28.34 3.51 -8.72
N GLY A 145 28.58 2.28 -8.31
CA GLY A 145 29.59 1.95 -7.28
C GLY A 145 29.13 2.15 -5.83
N THR A 146 27.86 2.52 -5.60
CA THR A 146 27.32 2.56 -4.23
C THR A 146 27.39 1.17 -3.59
N ALA A 147 28.03 1.07 -2.41
CA ALA A 147 28.15 -0.18 -1.68
C ALA A 147 26.83 -0.59 -1.03
N ILE A 148 26.63 -1.90 -0.87
CA ILE A 148 25.51 -2.44 -0.10
C ILE A 148 25.65 -1.96 1.36
N PRO A 149 24.63 -1.31 1.95
CA PRO A 149 24.69 -0.86 3.33
C PRO A 149 24.92 -2.04 4.30
N ALA A 150 25.95 -1.93 5.15
CA ALA A 150 26.28 -2.98 6.12
C ALA A 150 25.13 -3.28 7.08
N GLU A 151 24.34 -2.27 7.40
CA GLU A 151 23.15 -2.36 8.23
C GLU A 151 22.15 -3.43 7.75
N LEU A 152 22.04 -3.70 6.45
CA LEU A 152 21.16 -4.75 5.93
C LEU A 152 21.54 -6.14 6.45
N PHE A 153 22.82 -6.36 6.71
CA PHE A 153 23.31 -7.62 7.27
C PHE A 153 23.16 -7.68 8.80
N GLU A 154 23.04 -6.53 9.47
CA GLU A 154 22.66 -6.46 10.88
C GLU A 154 21.18 -6.77 11.07
N LEU A 155 20.31 -6.24 10.17
CA LEU A 155 18.87 -6.50 10.17
C LEU A 155 18.56 -7.95 9.77
N PHE A 156 19.31 -8.51 8.83
CA PHE A 156 19.10 -9.85 8.28
C PHE A 156 20.42 -10.64 8.19
N PRO A 157 20.96 -11.12 9.33
CA PRO A 157 22.29 -11.79 9.36
C PRO A 157 22.42 -13.00 8.43
N VAL A 158 21.32 -13.70 8.16
CA VAL A 158 21.30 -14.86 7.26
C VAL A 158 21.71 -14.48 5.84
N LEU A 159 21.46 -13.25 5.40
CA LEU A 159 21.84 -12.80 4.05
C LEU A 159 23.35 -12.67 3.90
N ALA A 160 24.07 -12.27 4.95
CA ALA A 160 25.53 -12.23 4.96
C ALA A 160 26.13 -13.64 4.77
N GLN A 161 25.55 -14.64 5.46
CA GLN A 161 25.99 -16.03 5.37
C GLN A 161 25.73 -16.63 3.97
N MET A 162 24.73 -16.11 3.26
CA MET A 162 24.29 -16.63 1.96
C MET A 162 24.60 -15.69 0.80
N ILE A 163 25.50 -14.72 0.97
CA ILE A 163 25.75 -13.62 0.05
C ILE A 163 26.02 -14.07 -1.41
N LYS A 164 26.71 -15.17 -1.61
CA LYS A 164 27.02 -15.75 -2.94
C LYS A 164 26.01 -16.81 -3.42
N ARG A 165 24.98 -17.11 -2.60
CA ARG A 165 23.95 -18.08 -2.97
C ARG A 165 22.91 -17.44 -3.89
N ARG A 166 22.34 -18.23 -4.81
CA ARG A 166 21.24 -17.76 -5.68
C ARG A 166 19.99 -17.51 -4.86
N GLY A 167 19.27 -16.44 -5.17
CA GLY A 167 18.01 -16.11 -4.49
C GLY A 167 16.98 -17.24 -4.56
N GLY A 168 16.91 -17.95 -5.70
CA GLY A 168 15.99 -19.08 -5.87
C GLY A 168 16.28 -20.30 -4.99
N ASP A 169 17.49 -20.43 -4.45
CA ASP A 169 17.90 -21.53 -3.58
C ASP A 169 17.65 -21.23 -2.09
N LEU A 170 17.12 -20.05 -1.78
CA LEU A 170 16.75 -19.64 -0.43
C LEU A 170 15.38 -20.21 -0.03
N SER A 171 15.18 -20.45 1.27
CA SER A 171 13.83 -20.74 1.79
C SER A 171 12.89 -19.54 1.58
N GLY A 172 11.57 -19.79 1.61
CA GLY A 172 10.58 -18.73 1.46
C GLY A 172 10.77 -17.56 2.42
N GLY A 173 11.09 -17.83 3.70
CA GLY A 173 11.37 -16.79 4.69
C GLY A 173 12.65 -16.01 4.39
N GLN A 174 13.72 -16.68 3.93
CA GLN A 174 14.95 -16.02 3.53
C GLN A 174 14.76 -15.15 2.26
N GLN A 175 13.93 -15.62 1.33
CA GLN A 175 13.56 -14.83 0.14
C GLN A 175 12.79 -13.56 0.54
N GLN A 176 11.91 -13.66 1.55
CA GLN A 176 11.19 -12.50 2.07
C GLN A 176 12.14 -11.48 2.73
N GLN A 177 13.08 -11.97 3.54
CA GLN A 177 14.12 -11.13 4.13
C GLN A 177 14.97 -10.45 3.04
N LEU A 178 15.32 -11.17 1.99
CA LEU A 178 16.05 -10.62 0.84
C LEU A 178 15.23 -9.56 0.09
N ALA A 179 13.93 -9.78 -0.11
CA ALA A 179 13.04 -8.81 -0.77
C ALA A 179 12.94 -7.50 0.04
N ILE A 180 12.81 -7.61 1.36
CA ILE A 180 12.78 -6.44 2.26
C ILE A 180 14.15 -5.74 2.26
N ALA A 181 15.25 -6.47 2.40
CA ALA A 181 16.59 -5.90 2.38
C ALA A 181 16.88 -5.18 1.06
N ARG A 182 16.47 -5.75 -0.08
CA ARG A 182 16.59 -5.11 -1.40
C ARG A 182 15.81 -3.80 -1.48
N ALA A 183 14.59 -3.74 -0.94
CA ALA A 183 13.79 -2.51 -0.92
C ALA A 183 14.42 -1.45 0.01
N LEU A 184 15.06 -1.86 1.10
CA LEU A 184 15.76 -0.99 2.04
C LEU A 184 17.11 -0.48 1.53
N ALA A 185 17.76 -1.17 0.58
CA ALA A 185 19.11 -0.86 0.12
C ALA A 185 19.27 0.60 -0.35
N ALA A 186 18.25 1.17 -0.99
CA ALA A 186 18.24 2.55 -1.43
C ALA A 186 17.98 3.58 -0.31
N GLY A 187 17.73 3.19 0.93
CA GLY A 187 17.40 4.08 2.04
C GLY A 187 16.08 4.83 1.80
N PRO A 188 14.93 4.13 1.69
CA PRO A 188 13.65 4.77 1.40
C PRO A 188 13.16 5.63 2.59
N LYS A 189 12.35 6.66 2.29
CA LYS A 189 11.57 7.42 3.28
C LYS A 189 10.22 6.79 3.55
N LEU A 190 9.71 6.00 2.60
CA LEU A 190 8.47 5.24 2.68
C LEU A 190 8.75 3.80 2.25
N LEU A 191 8.49 2.85 3.13
CA LEU A 191 8.53 1.42 2.82
C LEU A 191 7.11 0.89 2.72
N MET A 192 6.79 0.25 1.60
CA MET A 192 5.49 -0.39 1.37
C MET A 192 5.68 -1.90 1.29
N LEU A 193 4.92 -2.65 2.10
CA LEU A 193 4.98 -4.11 2.20
C LEU A 193 3.60 -4.70 1.87
N ASP A 194 3.55 -5.60 0.90
CA ASP A 194 2.32 -6.27 0.46
C ASP A 194 2.30 -7.72 0.95
N GLU A 195 1.51 -7.99 1.99
CA GLU A 195 1.33 -9.29 2.64
C GLU A 195 2.65 -10.03 2.92
N PRO A 196 3.58 -9.41 3.67
CA PRO A 196 4.92 -9.97 3.87
C PRO A 196 4.95 -11.27 4.67
N THR A 197 3.84 -11.66 5.30
CA THR A 197 3.74 -12.89 6.11
C THR A 197 3.26 -14.10 5.31
N GLU A 198 2.80 -13.91 4.06
CA GLU A 198 2.21 -14.98 3.27
C GLU A 198 3.19 -16.13 2.98
N GLY A 199 2.80 -17.36 3.37
CA GLY A 199 3.60 -18.57 3.15
C GLY A 199 4.93 -18.59 3.90
N ILE A 200 5.01 -17.90 5.05
CA ILE A 200 6.22 -17.79 5.88
C ILE A 200 6.01 -18.53 7.20
N GLN A 201 7.08 -19.13 7.72
CA GLN A 201 7.07 -19.79 9.02
C GLN A 201 6.95 -18.78 10.17
N PRO A 202 6.22 -19.13 11.27
CA PRO A 202 5.96 -18.20 12.39
C PRO A 202 7.22 -17.57 13.00
N SER A 203 8.34 -18.29 13.07
CA SER A 203 9.59 -17.76 13.60
C SER A 203 10.14 -16.61 12.75
N ILE A 204 10.05 -16.75 11.42
CA ILE A 204 10.52 -15.70 10.48
C ILE A 204 9.54 -14.52 10.47
N ILE A 205 8.24 -14.76 10.61
CA ILE A 205 7.24 -13.69 10.76
C ILE A 205 7.61 -12.78 11.94
N LYS A 206 7.96 -13.38 13.10
CA LYS A 206 8.40 -12.63 14.28
C LYS A 206 9.68 -11.83 14.02
N ASP A 207 10.65 -12.40 13.30
CA ASP A 207 11.87 -11.69 12.93
C ASP A 207 11.58 -10.48 12.02
N ILE A 208 10.72 -10.66 11.01
CA ILE A 208 10.27 -9.58 10.12
C ILE A 208 9.54 -8.50 10.92
N GLY A 209 8.62 -8.85 11.83
CA GLY A 209 7.90 -7.91 12.69
C GLY A 209 8.85 -7.08 13.54
N ARG A 210 9.86 -7.72 14.16
CA ARG A 210 10.90 -7.04 14.93
C ARG A 210 11.68 -6.02 14.07
N VAL A 211 12.04 -6.40 12.86
CA VAL A 211 12.73 -5.50 11.92
C VAL A 211 11.83 -4.31 11.54
N ILE A 212 10.56 -4.55 11.19
CA ILE A 212 9.60 -3.49 10.86
C ILE A 212 9.47 -2.51 12.04
N ARG A 213 9.30 -2.99 13.27
CA ARG A 213 9.18 -2.13 14.44
C ARG A 213 10.47 -1.33 14.69
N MET A 214 11.63 -1.98 14.61
CA MET A 214 12.93 -1.33 14.75
C MET A 214 13.13 -0.20 13.72
N LEU A 215 12.73 -0.42 12.47
CA LEU A 215 12.82 0.58 11.41
C LEU A 215 11.90 1.78 11.67
N ALA A 216 10.67 1.54 12.15
CA ALA A 216 9.74 2.61 12.51
C ALA A 216 10.27 3.42 13.71
N ASP A 217 10.78 2.76 14.75
CA ASP A 217 11.28 3.41 15.97
C ASP A 217 12.45 4.37 15.71
N ARG A 218 13.18 4.21 14.61
CA ARG A 218 14.23 5.14 14.16
C ARG A 218 13.69 6.49 13.68
N LYS A 219 12.39 6.57 13.38
CA LYS A 219 11.69 7.79 12.92
C LYS A 219 12.28 8.41 11.65
N THR A 220 12.92 7.61 10.81
CA THR A 220 13.54 8.05 9.54
C THR A 220 12.72 7.67 8.32
N MET A 221 11.74 6.76 8.48
CA MET A 221 10.84 6.34 7.42
C MET A 221 9.42 6.15 7.94
N ALA A 222 8.45 6.22 7.03
CA ALA A 222 7.09 5.74 7.23
C ALA A 222 6.96 4.32 6.67
N ILE A 223 6.10 3.50 7.26
CA ILE A 223 5.85 2.14 6.76
C ILE A 223 4.36 1.99 6.48
N VAL A 224 4.01 1.55 5.27
CA VAL A 224 2.66 1.11 4.91
C VAL A 224 2.69 -0.41 4.78
N LEU A 225 1.99 -1.08 5.67
CA LEU A 225 1.91 -2.53 5.74
C LEU A 225 0.52 -2.98 5.33
N VAL A 226 0.41 -3.67 4.20
CA VAL A 226 -0.84 -4.31 3.76
C VAL A 226 -0.85 -5.73 4.28
N GLU A 227 -1.92 -6.11 4.99
CA GLU A 227 -2.05 -7.43 5.60
C GLU A 227 -3.49 -7.93 5.66
N GLN A 228 -3.63 -9.25 5.76
CA GLN A 228 -4.86 -9.92 6.15
C GLN A 228 -4.70 -10.66 7.48
N TYR A 229 -3.47 -10.91 7.94
CA TYR A 229 -3.18 -11.57 9.20
C TYR A 229 -3.31 -10.55 10.35
N TYR A 230 -4.45 -10.59 11.03
CA TYR A 230 -4.83 -9.61 12.05
C TYR A 230 -3.82 -9.51 13.19
N ASP A 231 -3.39 -10.65 13.78
CA ASP A 231 -2.52 -10.63 14.97
C ASP A 231 -1.17 -9.97 14.68
N PHE A 232 -0.60 -10.20 13.50
CA PHE A 232 0.63 -9.55 13.08
C PHE A 232 0.44 -8.04 12.83
N ALA A 233 -0.70 -7.68 12.26
CA ALA A 233 -1.05 -6.29 12.00
C ALA A 233 -1.25 -5.51 13.31
N GLU A 234 -1.99 -6.10 14.27
CA GLU A 234 -2.26 -5.51 15.59
C GLU A 234 -0.97 -5.27 16.39
N GLU A 235 -0.03 -6.22 16.36
CA GLU A 235 1.27 -6.10 17.04
C GLU A 235 2.10 -4.90 16.54
N LEU A 236 1.95 -4.55 15.26
CA LEU A 236 2.80 -3.55 14.61
C LEU A 236 2.12 -2.19 14.41
N ALA A 237 0.79 -2.12 14.40
CA ALA A 237 0.07 -0.93 13.98
C ALA A 237 0.25 0.25 14.94
N ASP A 238 0.70 1.40 14.43
CA ASP A 238 0.53 2.71 15.05
C ASP A 238 -0.80 3.33 14.60
N GLN A 239 -1.17 3.10 13.32
CA GLN A 239 -2.44 3.45 12.72
C GLN A 239 -2.98 2.26 11.94
N TYR A 240 -4.31 2.13 11.85
CA TYR A 240 -4.93 1.13 11.02
C TYR A 240 -6.01 1.71 10.09
N LEU A 241 -6.18 1.05 8.97
CA LEU A 241 -7.24 1.24 7.99
C LEU A 241 -7.82 -0.13 7.67
N VAL A 242 -9.15 -0.27 7.67
CA VAL A 242 -9.81 -1.48 7.18
C VAL A 242 -10.43 -1.16 5.82
N MET A 243 -10.04 -1.93 4.81
CA MET A 243 -10.58 -1.82 3.46
C MET A 243 -11.65 -2.86 3.19
N GLU A 244 -12.75 -2.43 2.59
CA GLU A 244 -13.79 -3.28 2.06
C GLU A 244 -14.28 -2.73 0.72
N ARG A 245 -14.33 -3.57 -0.32
CA ARG A 245 -14.83 -3.21 -1.67
C ARG A 245 -14.21 -1.92 -2.25
N GLY A 246 -12.92 -1.71 -1.98
CA GLY A 246 -12.19 -0.56 -2.49
C GLY A 246 -12.34 0.72 -1.67
N GLU A 247 -12.99 0.69 -0.53
CA GLU A 247 -13.20 1.83 0.37
C GLU A 247 -12.55 1.59 1.73
N VAL A 248 -12.18 2.66 2.44
CA VAL A 248 -11.79 2.59 3.85
C VAL A 248 -13.06 2.68 4.69
N VAL A 249 -13.41 1.57 5.34
CA VAL A 249 -14.64 1.48 6.17
C VAL A 249 -14.41 1.71 7.65
N MET A 250 -13.17 1.55 8.12
CA MET A 250 -12.76 1.83 9.50
C MET A 250 -11.34 2.39 9.51
N ARG A 251 -11.04 3.23 10.50
CA ARG A 251 -9.69 3.76 10.74
C ARG A 251 -9.53 4.16 12.20
N GLY A 252 -8.31 4.10 12.71
CA GLY A 252 -8.01 4.49 14.07
C GLY A 252 -6.54 4.31 14.43
N ARG A 253 -6.25 4.44 15.71
CA ARG A 253 -4.92 4.14 16.28
C ARG A 253 -4.79 2.64 16.53
N GLY A 254 -3.59 2.10 16.32
CA GLY A 254 -3.33 0.66 16.49
C GLY A 254 -3.76 0.10 17.85
N LYS A 255 -3.52 0.86 18.91
CA LYS A 255 -3.93 0.50 20.29
C LYS A 255 -5.44 0.33 20.49
N ASP A 256 -6.25 0.88 19.60
CA ASP A 256 -7.71 0.87 19.72
C ASP A 256 -8.35 -0.23 18.85
N MET A 257 -7.56 -1.00 18.07
CA MET A 257 -8.06 -2.00 17.10
C MET A 257 -8.98 -3.06 17.71
N GLU A 258 -8.67 -3.55 18.92
CA GLU A 258 -9.50 -4.53 19.61
C GLU A 258 -10.83 -3.90 20.07
N ALA A 259 -10.78 -2.71 20.70
CA ALA A 259 -11.95 -1.97 21.18
C ALA A 259 -12.87 -1.54 20.03
N ASP A 260 -12.30 -1.20 18.87
CA ASP A 260 -13.03 -0.83 17.66
C ASP A 260 -13.65 -2.05 16.95
N GLY A 261 -13.38 -3.27 17.39
CA GLY A 261 -13.94 -4.48 16.80
C GLY A 261 -13.36 -4.85 15.43
N VAL A 262 -12.13 -4.44 15.14
CA VAL A 262 -11.48 -4.71 13.84
C VAL A 262 -11.39 -6.19 13.55
N ARG A 263 -11.08 -7.03 14.56
CA ARG A 263 -11.00 -8.50 14.41
C ARG A 263 -12.32 -9.09 13.91
N GLN A 264 -13.46 -8.66 14.49
CA GLN A 264 -14.79 -9.10 14.07
C GLN A 264 -15.07 -8.69 12.62
N LYS A 265 -14.71 -7.45 12.26
CA LYS A 265 -14.89 -6.95 10.90
C LYS A 265 -14.06 -7.72 9.87
N MET A 266 -12.89 -8.22 10.25
CA MET A 266 -12.03 -9.05 9.38
C MET A 266 -12.55 -10.48 9.21
N SER A 267 -13.35 -10.99 10.17
CA SER A 267 -13.83 -12.37 10.20
C SER A 267 -15.11 -12.61 9.40
N ILE A 268 -15.87 -11.56 9.06
CA ILE A 268 -17.12 -11.59 8.29
C ILE A 268 -16.84 -11.47 6.80
#